data_a0d12fc47f11f716ca9426527910ef5c
#
_entry.id   a0d12fc47f11f716ca9426527910ef5c
#
_cell.length_a   1.000
_cell.length_b   1.000
_cell.length_c   1.000
_cell.angle_alpha   90.00
_cell.angle_beta   90.00
_cell.angle_gamma   90.00
#
_symmetry.space_group_name_H-M   'P 1'
#
loop_
_entity.id
_entity.type
_entity.pdbx_description
1 polymer ?
#
loop_
_entity_poly.entity_id
_entity_poly.type
_entity_poly.pdbx_seq_one_letter_code
_entity_poly.pdbx_strand_id
1 'polypeptide(L)'
;MVTIKEIARMAGVSTTTVSNVLHKKNARVSEQTIEKVEKLLAENNYIPRLGLNALTNRSSRIICILITTPEFARGSAYETPFYGNMLGNLERLLRENGYYIMIFSDKNVEEIEKMTVGWNVDGIITISMPYRHLKKIAGLSDIPIVSIDMDEMPEGDEVYYQITSEDKSGGKEMGRYLIGQGVKRIVYLANVNHGADHLRFVGVREAVREADYKVLLEEKRLPKDYTQREKCYEDFLKYVGTDTALFFSTDVNAAEMISFLHRNHVKVPEEISVAGMDDDIFASIVYPRLTTIRVNVEEKAQTAVDILLKLIRGRNVEKNVYKTSVKLIERESVKIKSLNT
;
A
#
# COMPACT_ATOMS: atom_id res chain seq x y z
N MET A 1 28.98 16.90 22.65
CA MET A 1 27.54 17.17 22.40
C MET A 1 26.93 17.58 23.72
N VAL A 2 26.31 18.73 23.79
CA VAL A 2 25.76 19.29 25.04
C VAL A 2 24.56 18.45 25.49
N THR A 3 24.46 18.21 26.80
CA THR A 3 23.40 17.41 27.43
C THR A 3 22.30 18.30 28.04
N ILE A 4 21.13 17.72 28.28
CA ILE A 4 20.01 18.42 28.96
C ILE A 4 20.41 18.94 30.34
N LYS A 5 21.34 18.23 31.03
CA LYS A 5 21.89 18.63 32.32
C LYS A 5 22.76 19.90 32.23
N GLU A 6 23.53 20.01 31.15
CA GLU A 6 24.37 21.19 30.90
C GLU A 6 23.52 22.41 30.51
N ILE A 7 22.51 22.22 29.66
CA ILE A 7 21.54 23.29 29.34
C ILE A 7 20.82 23.76 30.62
N ALA A 8 20.36 22.85 31.44
CA ALA A 8 19.70 23.17 32.71
C ALA A 8 20.61 23.99 33.64
N ARG A 9 21.90 23.60 33.75
CA ARG A 9 22.90 24.36 34.50
C ARG A 9 23.13 25.77 33.95
N MET A 10 23.28 25.91 32.63
CA MET A 10 23.46 27.20 31.97
C MET A 10 22.23 28.12 32.09
N ALA A 11 21.04 27.52 32.04
CA ALA A 11 19.79 28.25 32.21
C ALA A 11 19.47 28.60 33.68
N GLY A 12 20.10 27.92 34.65
CA GLY A 12 19.79 28.03 36.09
C GLY A 12 18.45 27.45 36.46
N VAL A 13 18.03 26.36 35.78
CA VAL A 13 16.73 25.67 36.01
C VAL A 13 16.91 24.17 36.16
N SER A 14 15.83 23.48 36.50
CA SER A 14 15.86 22.02 36.61
C SER A 14 15.88 21.37 35.19
N THR A 15 16.40 20.15 35.11
CA THR A 15 16.31 19.34 33.88
C THR A 15 14.87 19.10 33.44
N THR A 16 13.94 19.02 34.40
CA THR A 16 12.50 18.91 34.14
C THR A 16 11.97 20.17 33.45
N THR A 17 12.41 21.36 33.86
CA THR A 17 12.04 22.62 33.23
C THR A 17 12.52 22.67 31.78
N VAL A 18 13.77 22.30 31.50
CA VAL A 18 14.30 22.22 30.13
C VAL A 18 13.53 21.21 29.31
N SER A 19 13.21 20.03 29.87
CA SER A 19 12.39 19.01 29.20
C SER A 19 10.98 19.51 28.89
N ASN A 20 10.37 20.28 29.79
CA ASN A 20 9.03 20.86 29.55
C ASN A 20 9.06 21.86 28.41
N VAL A 21 10.07 22.72 28.32
CA VAL A 21 10.25 23.66 27.21
C VAL A 21 10.45 22.92 25.89
N LEU A 22 11.34 21.93 25.84
CA LEU A 22 11.58 21.09 24.67
C LEU A 22 10.30 20.43 24.14
N HIS A 23 9.43 19.99 25.05
CA HIS A 23 8.17 19.29 24.68
C HIS A 23 6.95 20.22 24.65
N LYS A 24 7.14 21.56 24.66
CA LYS A 24 6.09 22.59 24.66
C LYS A 24 5.03 22.40 25.78
N LYS A 25 5.43 21.79 26.90
CA LYS A 25 4.60 21.63 28.11
C LYS A 25 4.77 22.82 29.05
N ASN A 26 4.53 24.02 28.55
CA ASN A 26 4.95 25.30 29.16
C ASN A 26 4.00 25.86 30.23
N ALA A 27 2.89 25.18 30.54
CA ALA A 27 1.83 25.68 31.42
C ALA A 27 2.29 26.14 32.84
N ARG A 28 3.51 25.74 33.27
CA ARG A 28 4.08 26.09 34.57
C ARG A 28 5.50 26.70 34.45
N VAL A 29 5.84 27.25 33.28
CA VAL A 29 7.15 27.86 33.02
C VAL A 29 6.93 29.29 32.58
N SER A 30 7.66 30.25 33.16
CA SER A 30 7.57 31.65 32.77
C SER A 30 8.10 31.90 31.36
N GLU A 31 7.55 32.87 30.63
CA GLU A 31 7.98 33.23 29.28
C GLU A 31 9.48 33.53 29.22
N GLN A 32 10.01 34.29 30.17
CA GLN A 32 11.46 34.59 30.28
C GLN A 32 12.30 33.30 30.39
N THR A 33 11.82 32.30 31.11
CA THR A 33 12.52 31.02 31.24
C THR A 33 12.45 30.20 29.94
N ILE A 34 11.31 30.27 29.24
CA ILE A 34 11.14 29.61 27.93
C ILE A 34 12.13 30.20 26.93
N GLU A 35 12.12 31.50 26.74
CA GLU A 35 13.04 32.23 25.83
C GLU A 35 14.51 31.92 26.13
N LYS A 36 14.89 31.94 27.42
CA LYS A 36 16.27 31.65 27.86
C LYS A 36 16.68 30.22 27.49
N VAL A 37 15.82 29.27 27.74
CA VAL A 37 16.11 27.87 27.45
C VAL A 37 16.14 27.60 25.95
N GLU A 38 15.19 28.14 25.18
CA GLU A 38 15.16 28.01 23.70
C GLU A 38 16.42 28.60 23.06
N LYS A 39 16.85 29.80 23.53
CA LYS A 39 18.08 30.42 23.08
C LYS A 39 19.30 29.54 23.34
N LEU A 40 19.45 29.02 24.56
CA LEU A 40 20.56 28.12 24.90
C LEU A 40 20.55 26.80 24.12
N LEU A 41 19.37 26.24 23.85
CA LEU A 41 19.22 25.03 23.01
C LEU A 41 19.71 25.33 21.58
N ALA A 42 19.32 26.47 21.01
CA ALA A 42 19.72 26.90 19.66
C ALA A 42 21.22 27.19 19.56
N GLU A 43 21.77 28.01 20.48
CA GLU A 43 23.21 28.38 20.52
C GLU A 43 24.13 27.16 20.67
N ASN A 44 23.67 26.13 21.36
CA ASN A 44 24.45 24.91 21.56
C ASN A 44 24.13 23.80 20.59
N ASN A 45 23.31 24.06 19.56
CA ASN A 45 22.84 23.04 18.59
C ASN A 45 22.37 21.77 19.28
N TYR A 46 21.58 21.92 20.36
CA TYR A 46 21.13 20.76 21.13
C TYR A 46 20.13 19.93 20.34
N ILE A 47 20.46 18.67 20.13
CA ILE A 47 19.56 17.70 19.48
C ILE A 47 19.09 16.68 20.55
N PRO A 48 17.77 16.57 20.79
CA PRO A 48 17.23 15.58 21.70
C PRO A 48 17.62 14.15 21.30
N ARG A 49 18.08 13.34 22.25
CA ARG A 49 18.32 11.91 22.01
C ARG A 49 16.99 11.15 22.05
N LEU A 50 16.37 10.95 20.90
CA LEU A 50 15.05 10.32 20.79
C LEU A 50 15.02 8.90 21.33
N GLY A 51 16.09 8.12 21.18
CA GLY A 51 16.18 6.75 21.69
C GLY A 51 16.10 6.59 23.22
N LEU A 52 16.36 7.67 24.00
CA LEU A 52 16.19 7.62 25.46
C LEU A 52 14.70 7.57 25.87
N ASN A 53 13.80 8.05 25.06
CA ASN A 53 12.37 8.02 25.34
C ASN A 53 11.83 6.57 25.28
N ALA A 54 12.32 5.76 24.35
CA ALA A 54 11.97 4.35 24.22
C ALA A 54 12.39 3.54 25.46
N LEU A 55 13.53 3.89 26.07
CA LEU A 55 14.07 3.21 27.26
C LEU A 55 13.34 3.58 28.57
N THR A 56 12.54 4.64 28.60
CA THR A 56 11.88 5.15 29.82
C THR A 56 10.39 4.85 29.88
N ASN A 57 9.88 3.85 29.15
CA ASN A 57 8.45 3.50 29.02
C ASN A 57 7.56 4.68 28.56
N ARG A 58 8.14 5.67 27.88
CA ARG A 58 7.42 6.73 27.19
C ARG A 58 7.32 6.37 25.70
N SER A 59 6.39 6.98 25.00
CA SER A 59 6.24 6.84 23.53
C SER A 59 7.61 6.89 22.83
N SER A 60 7.92 5.89 22.01
CA SER A 60 9.16 5.84 21.22
C SER A 60 9.09 6.78 20.01
N ARG A 61 7.87 7.18 19.62
CA ARG A 61 7.57 7.87 18.35
C ARG A 61 7.96 7.06 17.12
N ILE A 62 8.02 5.75 17.25
CA ILE A 62 8.31 4.84 16.14
C ILE A 62 7.05 4.07 15.78
N ILE A 63 6.71 4.07 14.49
CA ILE A 63 5.70 3.19 13.91
C ILE A 63 6.43 2.13 13.08
N CYS A 64 6.14 0.87 13.36
CA CYS A 64 6.68 -0.25 12.61
C CYS A 64 5.79 -0.54 11.39
N ILE A 65 6.38 -0.55 10.19
CA ILE A 65 5.71 -0.97 8.96
C ILE A 65 6.20 -2.38 8.63
N LEU A 66 5.28 -3.34 8.71
CA LEU A 66 5.54 -4.74 8.39
C LEU A 66 5.06 -5.04 6.97
N ILE A 67 5.96 -5.46 6.10
CA ILE A 67 5.63 -5.81 4.72
C ILE A 67 5.84 -7.31 4.53
N THR A 68 4.80 -7.99 4.09
CA THR A 68 5.00 -9.34 3.56
C THR A 68 5.46 -9.21 2.12
N THR A 69 6.69 -9.65 1.84
CA THR A 69 7.20 -9.69 0.47
C THR A 69 6.32 -10.61 -0.37
N PRO A 70 5.66 -10.07 -1.40
CA PRO A 70 4.86 -10.90 -2.29
C PRO A 70 5.72 -12.00 -2.88
N GLU A 71 5.14 -13.18 -3.02
CA GLU A 71 5.85 -14.32 -3.59
C GLU A 71 6.29 -14.11 -5.05
N PHE A 72 5.73 -13.09 -5.74
CA PHE A 72 6.04 -12.72 -7.13
C PHE A 72 7.05 -11.58 -7.26
N ALA A 73 7.49 -10.97 -6.16
CA ALA A 73 8.55 -9.96 -6.21
C ALA A 73 9.88 -10.60 -6.61
N ARG A 74 10.62 -9.94 -7.50
CA ARG A 74 11.90 -10.45 -8.03
C ARG A 74 12.98 -10.60 -6.96
N GLY A 75 12.96 -9.78 -5.95
CA GLY A 75 13.94 -9.78 -4.87
C GLY A 75 13.42 -9.06 -3.63
N SER A 76 12.73 -7.94 -3.83
CA SER A 76 12.20 -7.11 -2.76
C SER A 76 10.80 -6.61 -3.08
N ALA A 77 9.93 -6.51 -2.07
CA ALA A 77 8.63 -5.85 -2.21
C ALA A 77 8.77 -4.39 -2.68
N TYR A 78 9.89 -3.76 -2.36
CA TYR A 78 10.16 -2.35 -2.69
C TYR A 78 10.32 -2.06 -4.18
N GLU A 79 10.56 -3.07 -5.00
CA GLU A 79 10.65 -2.95 -6.47
C GLU A 79 9.28 -2.74 -7.12
N THR A 80 8.20 -3.05 -6.42
CA THR A 80 6.84 -2.89 -6.94
C THR A 80 6.37 -1.46 -6.67
N PRO A 81 5.89 -0.70 -7.69
CA PRO A 81 5.48 0.71 -7.53
C PRO A 81 4.44 0.93 -6.44
N PHE A 82 3.52 -0.01 -6.27
CA PHE A 82 2.52 0.05 -5.19
C PHE A 82 3.16 0.21 -3.80
N TYR A 83 4.15 -0.64 -3.46
CA TYR A 83 4.80 -0.56 -2.14
C TYR A 83 5.65 0.71 -1.99
N GLY A 84 6.36 1.11 -3.05
CA GLY A 84 7.13 2.37 -3.04
C GLY A 84 6.24 3.59 -2.78
N ASN A 85 5.12 3.69 -3.49
CA ASN A 85 4.14 4.76 -3.31
C ASN A 85 3.48 4.71 -1.91
N MET A 86 3.11 3.52 -1.44
CA MET A 86 2.52 3.33 -0.11
C MET A 86 3.48 3.78 0.98
N LEU A 87 4.74 3.33 0.94
CA LEU A 87 5.76 3.69 1.91
C LEU A 87 6.06 5.19 1.92
N GLY A 88 6.15 5.81 0.74
CA GLY A 88 6.38 7.26 0.62
C GLY A 88 5.24 8.07 1.25
N ASN A 89 3.99 7.67 1.02
CA ASN A 89 2.83 8.32 1.65
C ASN A 89 2.79 8.10 3.16
N LEU A 90 3.01 6.87 3.63
CA LEU A 90 3.06 6.56 5.06
C LEU A 90 4.17 7.33 5.77
N GLU A 91 5.38 7.40 5.19
CA GLU A 91 6.50 8.16 5.75
C GLU A 91 6.13 9.63 5.92
N ARG A 92 5.66 10.27 4.85
CA ARG A 92 5.27 11.68 4.87
C ARG A 92 4.21 11.95 5.94
N LEU A 93 3.13 11.18 5.95
CA LEU A 93 2.01 11.38 6.87
C LEU A 93 2.39 11.13 8.33
N LEU A 94 3.17 10.11 8.61
CA LEU A 94 3.65 9.81 9.97
C LEU A 94 4.65 10.86 10.46
N ARG A 95 5.58 11.30 9.61
CA ARG A 95 6.54 12.36 9.92
C ARG A 95 5.85 13.70 10.22
N GLU A 96 4.82 14.09 9.46
CA GLU A 96 3.99 15.26 9.72
C GLU A 96 3.27 15.18 11.07
N ASN A 97 3.00 13.98 11.57
CA ASN A 97 2.44 13.73 12.90
C ASN A 97 3.49 13.49 14.00
N GLY A 98 4.79 13.69 13.70
CA GLY A 98 5.89 13.58 14.66
C GLY A 98 6.29 12.14 14.98
N TYR A 99 6.05 11.20 14.08
CA TYR A 99 6.48 9.81 14.15
C TYR A 99 7.59 9.50 13.15
N TYR A 100 8.43 8.53 13.48
CA TYR A 100 9.43 7.95 12.59
C TYR A 100 8.96 6.57 12.16
N ILE A 101 9.41 6.12 10.99
CA ILE A 101 9.10 4.77 10.52
C ILE A 101 10.28 3.83 10.73
N MET A 102 9.96 2.59 11.09
CA MET A 102 10.84 1.45 11.04
C MET A 102 10.22 0.43 10.10
N ILE A 103 10.92 0.06 9.03
CA ILE A 103 10.42 -0.89 8.05
C ILE A 103 11.06 -2.24 8.31
N PHE A 104 10.23 -3.28 8.39
CA PHE A 104 10.68 -4.63 8.60
C PHE A 104 9.94 -5.60 7.67
N SER A 105 10.69 -6.46 7.00
CA SER A 105 10.15 -7.46 6.08
C SER A 105 10.65 -8.83 6.49
N ASP A 106 9.83 -9.57 7.23
CA ASP A 106 10.12 -10.95 7.62
C ASP A 106 8.81 -11.76 7.68
N LYS A 107 8.97 -13.08 7.60
CA LYS A 107 7.88 -14.06 7.78
C LYS A 107 7.95 -14.70 9.18
N ASN A 108 9.03 -14.51 9.90
CA ASN A 108 9.23 -15.07 11.23
C ASN A 108 8.59 -14.17 12.29
N VAL A 109 7.49 -14.65 12.87
CA VAL A 109 6.73 -13.91 13.89
C VAL A 109 7.57 -13.61 15.13
N GLU A 110 8.50 -14.50 15.53
CA GLU A 110 9.37 -14.29 16.69
C GLU A 110 10.36 -13.14 16.47
N GLU A 111 10.89 -12.98 15.26
CA GLU A 111 11.77 -11.85 14.92
C GLU A 111 10.97 -10.54 14.86
N ILE A 112 9.73 -10.57 14.36
CA ILE A 112 8.82 -9.42 14.39
C ILE A 112 8.53 -9.00 15.84
N GLU A 113 8.26 -9.95 16.73
CA GLU A 113 8.03 -9.69 18.16
C GLU A 113 9.25 -9.02 18.79
N LYS A 114 10.44 -9.62 18.65
CA LYS A 114 11.69 -9.05 19.17
C LYS A 114 11.90 -7.61 18.69
N MET A 115 11.61 -7.33 17.43
CA MET A 115 11.73 -6.00 16.85
C MET A 115 10.72 -5.02 17.45
N THR A 116 9.44 -5.36 17.43
CA THR A 116 8.37 -4.45 17.84
C THR A 116 8.39 -4.18 19.36
N VAL A 117 8.57 -5.21 20.17
CA VAL A 117 8.67 -5.09 21.63
C VAL A 117 10.02 -4.49 22.04
N GLY A 118 11.12 -4.95 21.44
CA GLY A 118 12.47 -4.47 21.77
C GLY A 118 12.68 -2.98 21.51
N TRP A 119 12.05 -2.43 20.48
CA TRP A 119 12.07 -0.99 20.18
C TRP A 119 10.92 -0.22 20.81
N ASN A 120 10.02 -0.88 21.54
CA ASN A 120 8.85 -0.27 22.16
C ASN A 120 8.07 0.61 21.17
N VAL A 121 7.73 0.05 19.98
CA VAL A 121 7.04 0.81 18.95
C VAL A 121 5.65 1.23 19.40
N ASP A 122 5.20 2.43 19.02
CA ASP A 122 3.92 2.98 19.44
C ASP A 122 2.73 2.38 18.65
N GLY A 123 3.01 1.80 17.49
CA GLY A 123 2.00 1.18 16.64
C GLY A 123 2.59 0.43 15.45
N ILE A 124 1.76 -0.36 14.82
CA ILE A 124 2.14 -1.21 13.68
C ILE A 124 1.18 -0.96 12.51
N ILE A 125 1.74 -0.79 11.31
CA ILE A 125 0.99 -0.86 10.05
C ILE A 125 1.50 -2.08 9.28
N THR A 126 0.60 -2.98 8.89
CA THR A 126 0.95 -4.13 8.04
C THR A 126 0.50 -3.88 6.61
N ILE A 127 1.27 -4.34 5.62
CA ILE A 127 0.93 -4.24 4.20
C ILE A 127 0.97 -5.63 3.59
N SER A 128 -0.13 -6.04 2.98
CA SER A 128 -0.32 -7.34 2.31
C SER A 128 0.01 -8.55 3.20
N MET A 129 -0.24 -8.40 4.50
CA MET A 129 0.06 -9.47 5.46
C MET A 129 -1.09 -10.48 5.52
N PRO A 130 -0.80 -11.80 5.44
CA PRO A 130 -1.80 -12.83 5.64
C PRO A 130 -2.45 -12.75 7.02
N TYR A 131 -3.79 -12.86 7.07
CA TYR A 131 -4.56 -12.81 8.31
C TYR A 131 -3.99 -13.68 9.44
N ARG A 132 -3.58 -14.91 9.10
CA ARG A 132 -2.99 -15.86 10.08
C ARG A 132 -1.72 -15.31 10.77
N HIS A 133 -0.90 -14.51 10.07
CA HIS A 133 0.30 -13.88 10.63
C HIS A 133 -0.08 -12.66 11.47
N LEU A 134 -1.01 -11.85 10.97
CA LEU A 134 -1.54 -10.71 11.72
C LEU A 134 -2.10 -11.14 13.08
N LYS A 135 -2.91 -12.21 13.11
CA LYS A 135 -3.50 -12.76 14.34
C LYS A 135 -2.45 -13.20 15.36
N LYS A 136 -1.35 -13.80 14.91
CA LYS A 136 -0.23 -14.15 15.80
C LYS A 136 0.44 -12.90 16.37
N ILE A 137 0.76 -11.91 15.54
CA ILE A 137 1.41 -10.66 15.96
C ILE A 137 0.53 -9.90 16.96
N ALA A 138 -0.76 -9.78 16.69
CA ALA A 138 -1.71 -9.12 17.58
C ALA A 138 -1.88 -9.82 18.93
N GLY A 139 -1.62 -11.12 19.02
CA GLY A 139 -1.64 -11.87 20.27
C GLY A 139 -0.39 -11.67 21.16
N LEU A 140 0.66 -11.02 20.66
CA LEU A 140 1.92 -10.86 21.37
C LEU A 140 1.98 -9.60 22.25
N SER A 141 1.20 -8.56 21.92
CA SER A 141 1.21 -7.29 22.64
C SER A 141 -0.05 -6.47 22.41
N ASP A 142 -0.31 -5.51 23.30
CA ASP A 142 -1.42 -4.54 23.15
C ASP A 142 -1.07 -3.37 22.22
N ILE A 143 -0.05 -3.51 21.37
CA ILE A 143 0.36 -2.47 20.42
C ILE A 143 -0.74 -2.32 19.36
N PRO A 144 -1.26 -1.10 19.10
CA PRO A 144 -2.24 -0.87 18.06
C PRO A 144 -1.76 -1.30 16.68
N ILE A 145 -2.58 -2.07 15.96
CA ILE A 145 -2.27 -2.59 14.62
C ILE A 145 -3.35 -2.16 13.64
N VAL A 146 -2.91 -1.69 12.48
CA VAL A 146 -3.77 -1.40 11.32
C VAL A 146 -3.21 -2.13 10.10
N SER A 147 -4.07 -2.79 9.33
CA SER A 147 -3.67 -3.58 8.17
C SER A 147 -4.12 -2.93 6.87
N ILE A 148 -3.23 -2.89 5.87
CA ILE A 148 -3.53 -2.48 4.50
C ILE A 148 -3.47 -3.72 3.62
N ASP A 149 -4.55 -3.98 2.87
CA ASP A 149 -4.67 -5.10 1.93
C ASP A 149 -4.31 -6.46 2.55
N MET A 150 -4.88 -6.72 3.72
CA MET A 150 -4.78 -8.04 4.36
C MET A 150 -5.52 -9.08 3.50
N ASP A 151 -5.04 -10.32 3.53
CA ASP A 151 -5.79 -11.47 3.03
C ASP A 151 -7.16 -11.62 3.69
N GLU A 152 -7.97 -12.52 3.14
CA GLU A 152 -9.33 -12.81 3.62
C GLU A 152 -9.40 -12.91 5.14
N MET A 153 -10.12 -11.99 5.74
CA MET A 153 -10.51 -12.04 7.14
C MET A 153 -11.73 -12.94 7.24
N PRO A 154 -11.73 -13.95 8.14
CA PRO A 154 -12.91 -14.79 8.37
C PRO A 154 -14.10 -13.94 8.82
N GLU A 155 -15.30 -14.27 8.34
CA GLU A 155 -16.53 -13.64 8.82
C GLU A 155 -16.63 -13.77 10.35
N GLY A 156 -16.94 -12.67 11.02
CA GLY A 156 -17.11 -12.61 12.48
C GLY A 156 -15.84 -12.34 13.28
N ASP A 157 -14.67 -12.25 12.68
CA ASP A 157 -13.41 -11.88 13.36
C ASP A 157 -13.10 -10.39 13.12
N GLU A 158 -14.02 -9.53 13.57
CA GLU A 158 -13.94 -8.06 13.35
C GLU A 158 -13.01 -7.34 14.33
N VAL A 159 -12.00 -8.02 14.87
CA VAL A 159 -11.12 -7.43 15.90
C VAL A 159 -10.05 -6.52 15.30
N TYR A 160 -9.80 -6.59 13.99
CA TYR A 160 -8.71 -5.89 13.33
C TYR A 160 -9.18 -4.79 12.40
N TYR A 161 -8.42 -3.68 12.37
CA TYR A 161 -8.69 -2.56 11.46
C TYR A 161 -8.01 -2.82 10.11
N GLN A 162 -8.82 -2.85 9.06
CA GLN A 162 -8.36 -3.13 7.70
C GLN A 162 -8.74 -2.00 6.75
N ILE A 163 -7.79 -1.58 5.93
CA ILE A 163 -8.00 -0.70 4.79
C ILE A 163 -7.77 -1.52 3.53
N THR A 164 -8.73 -1.53 2.63
CA THR A 164 -8.65 -2.23 1.33
C THR A 164 -9.23 -1.36 0.22
N SER A 165 -9.13 -1.78 -1.03
CA SER A 165 -9.81 -1.13 -2.16
C SER A 165 -11.15 -1.80 -2.46
N GLU A 166 -11.97 -1.14 -3.24
CA GLU A 166 -13.16 -1.73 -3.87
C GLU A 166 -12.76 -2.61 -5.07
N ASP A 167 -11.85 -3.59 -4.84
CA ASP A 167 -11.23 -4.42 -5.88
C ASP A 167 -12.26 -5.13 -6.76
N LYS A 168 -13.34 -5.65 -6.16
CA LYS A 168 -14.43 -6.29 -6.90
C LYS A 168 -15.14 -5.29 -7.83
N SER A 169 -15.39 -4.08 -7.35
CA SER A 169 -16.00 -3.01 -8.15
C SER A 169 -15.08 -2.62 -9.31
N GLY A 170 -13.76 -2.51 -9.07
CA GLY A 170 -12.77 -2.21 -10.10
C GLY A 170 -12.72 -3.27 -11.19
N GLY A 171 -12.68 -4.55 -10.81
CA GLY A 171 -12.75 -5.65 -11.76
C GLY A 171 -14.04 -5.63 -12.59
N LYS A 172 -15.17 -5.32 -11.95
CA LYS A 172 -16.47 -5.21 -12.63
C LYS A 172 -16.51 -4.03 -13.58
N GLU A 173 -15.98 -2.88 -13.19
CA GLU A 173 -15.91 -1.67 -14.02
C GLU A 173 -15.06 -1.91 -15.27
N MET A 174 -13.86 -2.48 -15.12
CA MET A 174 -13.02 -2.86 -16.25
C MET A 174 -13.70 -3.90 -17.14
N GLY A 175 -14.30 -4.92 -16.57
CA GLY A 175 -15.05 -5.94 -17.34
C GLY A 175 -16.17 -5.32 -18.19
N ARG A 176 -16.99 -4.44 -17.61
CA ARG A 176 -18.05 -3.71 -18.33
C ARG A 176 -17.49 -2.82 -19.43
N TYR A 177 -16.39 -2.11 -19.15
CA TYR A 177 -15.72 -1.28 -20.13
C TYR A 177 -15.26 -2.11 -21.33
N LEU A 178 -14.52 -3.18 -21.13
CA LEU A 178 -14.02 -4.05 -22.19
C LEU A 178 -15.18 -4.64 -23.04
N ILE A 179 -16.25 -5.09 -22.38
CA ILE A 179 -17.45 -5.61 -23.04
C ILE A 179 -18.11 -4.51 -23.88
N GLY A 180 -18.23 -3.30 -23.35
CA GLY A 180 -18.76 -2.12 -24.07
C GLY A 180 -17.95 -1.78 -25.33
N GLN A 181 -16.63 -2.04 -25.32
CA GLN A 181 -15.75 -1.88 -26.49
C GLN A 181 -15.88 -3.04 -27.51
N GLY A 182 -16.76 -4.02 -27.27
CA GLY A 182 -17.01 -5.12 -28.21
C GLY A 182 -16.08 -6.32 -28.05
N VAL A 183 -15.36 -6.40 -26.95
CA VAL A 183 -14.50 -7.55 -26.63
C VAL A 183 -15.36 -8.80 -26.47
N LYS A 184 -14.97 -9.91 -27.14
CA LYS A 184 -15.67 -11.21 -27.09
C LYS A 184 -15.01 -12.21 -26.15
N ARG A 185 -13.77 -11.94 -25.75
CA ARG A 185 -13.02 -12.78 -24.80
C ARG A 185 -12.22 -11.89 -23.85
N ILE A 186 -12.34 -12.15 -22.58
CA ILE A 186 -11.49 -11.55 -21.54
C ILE A 186 -10.63 -12.66 -20.96
N VAL A 187 -9.32 -12.49 -20.99
CA VAL A 187 -8.37 -13.34 -20.27
C VAL A 187 -7.87 -12.55 -19.08
N TYR A 188 -8.28 -12.92 -17.89
CA TYR A 188 -7.81 -12.32 -16.64
C TYR A 188 -6.52 -12.99 -16.18
N LEU A 189 -5.49 -12.21 -15.91
CA LEU A 189 -4.15 -12.68 -15.58
C LEU A 189 -3.71 -12.12 -14.22
N ALA A 190 -3.38 -13.01 -13.29
CA ALA A 190 -2.97 -12.66 -11.95
C ALA A 190 -1.81 -13.54 -11.44
N ASN A 191 -1.04 -13.04 -10.48
CA ASN A 191 0.03 -13.82 -9.87
C ASN A 191 -0.49 -14.78 -8.79
N VAL A 192 -1.60 -14.43 -8.14
CA VAL A 192 -2.25 -15.23 -7.09
C VAL A 192 -3.75 -15.33 -7.35
N ASN A 193 -4.44 -16.24 -6.64
CA ASN A 193 -5.88 -16.48 -6.77
C ASN A 193 -6.64 -16.23 -5.46
N HIS A 194 -6.11 -15.35 -4.62
CA HIS A 194 -6.71 -14.96 -3.34
C HIS A 194 -6.58 -13.44 -3.16
N GLY A 195 -7.18 -12.91 -2.08
CA GLY A 195 -7.12 -11.48 -1.75
C GLY A 195 -7.67 -10.59 -2.85
N ALA A 196 -7.00 -9.46 -3.11
CA ALA A 196 -7.39 -8.46 -4.09
C ALA A 196 -7.52 -9.04 -5.52
N ASP A 197 -6.56 -9.87 -5.96
CA ASP A 197 -6.56 -10.48 -7.29
C ASP A 197 -7.81 -11.33 -7.53
N HIS A 198 -8.22 -12.12 -6.53
CA HIS A 198 -9.45 -12.90 -6.61
C HIS A 198 -10.70 -12.02 -6.66
N LEU A 199 -10.77 -10.97 -5.84
CA LEU A 199 -11.90 -10.05 -5.84
C LEU A 199 -12.05 -9.33 -7.19
N ARG A 200 -10.95 -8.92 -7.82
CA ARG A 200 -10.91 -8.35 -9.18
C ARG A 200 -11.49 -9.31 -10.20
N PHE A 201 -11.06 -10.58 -10.16
CA PHE A 201 -11.62 -11.63 -11.03
C PHE A 201 -13.12 -11.85 -10.80
N VAL A 202 -13.57 -11.90 -9.55
CA VAL A 202 -15.01 -12.01 -9.23
C VAL A 202 -15.80 -10.85 -9.85
N GLY A 203 -15.25 -9.64 -9.81
CA GLY A 203 -15.86 -8.46 -10.46
C GLY A 203 -16.00 -8.63 -11.96
N VAL A 204 -14.91 -9.05 -12.65
CA VAL A 204 -14.96 -9.33 -14.11
C VAL A 204 -16.02 -10.38 -14.43
N ARG A 205 -16.07 -11.45 -13.63
CA ARG A 205 -17.05 -12.53 -13.82
C ARG A 205 -18.50 -12.05 -13.66
N GLU A 206 -18.75 -11.09 -12.76
CA GLU A 206 -20.07 -10.47 -12.65
C GLU A 206 -20.40 -9.64 -13.90
N ALA A 207 -19.45 -8.82 -14.40
CA ALA A 207 -19.66 -8.04 -15.61
C ALA A 207 -19.97 -8.94 -16.83
N VAL A 208 -19.28 -10.06 -16.97
CA VAL A 208 -19.52 -11.05 -18.02
C VAL A 208 -20.91 -11.70 -17.90
N ARG A 209 -21.37 -11.97 -16.68
CA ARG A 209 -22.73 -12.52 -16.47
C ARG A 209 -23.85 -11.54 -16.76
N GLU A 210 -23.58 -10.27 -16.66
CA GLU A 210 -24.54 -9.18 -16.94
C GLU A 210 -24.55 -8.75 -18.42
N ALA A 211 -23.65 -9.29 -19.25
CA ALA A 211 -23.53 -8.90 -20.64
C ALA A 211 -24.71 -9.42 -21.49
N ASP A 212 -25.16 -8.60 -22.44
CA ASP A 212 -26.25 -8.92 -23.36
C ASP A 212 -25.85 -9.96 -24.43
N TYR A 213 -24.56 -10.28 -24.55
CA TYR A 213 -24.03 -11.26 -25.47
C TYR A 213 -22.98 -12.17 -24.80
N LYS A 214 -22.73 -13.31 -25.44
CA LYS A 214 -21.78 -14.29 -24.88
C LYS A 214 -20.35 -13.76 -24.96
N VAL A 215 -19.75 -13.53 -23.79
CA VAL A 215 -18.33 -13.22 -23.61
C VAL A 215 -17.63 -14.42 -22.97
N LEU A 216 -16.51 -14.83 -23.54
CA LEU A 216 -15.68 -15.88 -22.96
C LEU A 216 -14.78 -15.29 -21.87
N LEU A 217 -14.76 -15.88 -20.70
CA LEU A 217 -13.89 -15.50 -19.59
C LEU A 217 -12.95 -16.64 -19.26
N GLU A 218 -11.66 -16.35 -19.26
CA GLU A 218 -10.61 -17.26 -18.83
C GLU A 218 -9.83 -16.62 -17.67
N GLU A 219 -9.48 -17.39 -16.66
CA GLU A 219 -8.55 -17.02 -15.61
C GLU A 219 -7.23 -17.74 -15.83
N LYS A 220 -6.12 -17.03 -15.84
CA LYS A 220 -4.78 -17.57 -16.01
C LYS A 220 -3.86 -17.08 -14.90
N ARG A 221 -3.08 -18.00 -14.36
CA ARG A 221 -2.08 -17.67 -13.37
C ARG A 221 -0.74 -17.39 -14.04
N LEU A 222 -0.14 -16.26 -13.70
CA LEU A 222 1.20 -15.91 -14.16
C LEU A 222 2.25 -16.55 -13.26
N PRO A 223 3.34 -17.06 -13.84
CA PRO A 223 4.51 -17.47 -13.06
C PRO A 223 5.09 -16.29 -12.26
N LYS A 224 5.66 -16.59 -11.10
CA LYS A 224 6.30 -15.61 -10.23
C LYS A 224 7.61 -15.09 -10.84
N ASP A 225 8.38 -15.98 -11.43
CA ASP A 225 9.64 -15.67 -12.07
C ASP A 225 9.43 -15.00 -13.44
N TYR A 226 10.16 -13.90 -13.67
CA TYR A 226 10.07 -13.13 -14.93
C TYR A 226 10.38 -13.95 -16.17
N THR A 227 11.44 -14.75 -16.12
CA THR A 227 11.84 -15.55 -17.27
C THR A 227 10.80 -16.61 -17.63
N GLN A 228 10.13 -17.15 -16.61
CA GLN A 228 9.02 -18.06 -16.81
C GLN A 228 7.78 -17.35 -17.32
N ARG A 229 7.52 -16.08 -16.86
CA ARG A 229 6.42 -15.27 -17.39
C ARG A 229 6.59 -14.98 -18.87
N GLU A 230 7.78 -14.63 -19.30
CA GLU A 230 8.07 -14.33 -20.71
C GLU A 230 7.76 -15.53 -21.61
N LYS A 231 8.15 -16.76 -21.19
CA LYS A 231 7.75 -18.00 -21.89
C LYS A 231 6.24 -18.21 -21.88
N CYS A 232 5.57 -17.92 -20.76
CA CYS A 232 4.13 -18.02 -20.64
C CYS A 232 3.40 -17.06 -21.58
N TYR A 233 4.00 -15.91 -21.90
CA TYR A 233 3.40 -14.91 -22.79
C TYR A 233 3.28 -15.40 -24.23
N GLU A 234 4.10 -16.33 -24.68
CA GLU A 234 3.99 -16.98 -26.00
C GLU A 234 2.63 -17.65 -26.19
N ASP A 235 2.05 -18.23 -25.12
CA ASP A 235 0.74 -18.89 -25.15
C ASP A 235 -0.41 -17.92 -25.47
N PHE A 236 -0.21 -16.61 -25.29
CA PHE A 236 -1.24 -15.60 -25.54
C PHE A 236 -1.24 -15.06 -26.98
N LEU A 237 -0.21 -15.34 -27.78
CA LEU A 237 -0.16 -14.99 -29.20
C LEU A 237 -1.32 -15.61 -30.01
N LYS A 238 -1.85 -16.73 -29.56
CA LYS A 238 -3.04 -17.38 -30.16
C LYS A 238 -4.31 -16.53 -30.10
N TYR A 239 -4.35 -15.51 -29.26
CA TYR A 239 -5.50 -14.62 -29.09
C TYR A 239 -5.41 -13.38 -29.98
N VAL A 240 -4.30 -13.16 -30.67
CA VAL A 240 -4.10 -12.03 -31.58
C VAL A 240 -5.14 -12.09 -32.71
N GLY A 241 -5.81 -10.97 -32.99
CA GLY A 241 -6.85 -10.89 -34.01
C GLY A 241 -8.22 -11.50 -33.64
N THR A 242 -8.46 -11.88 -32.39
CA THR A 242 -9.67 -12.60 -31.96
C THR A 242 -10.64 -11.81 -31.07
N ASP A 243 -10.64 -10.47 -31.16
CA ASP A 243 -11.43 -9.56 -30.30
C ASP A 243 -11.24 -9.89 -28.79
N THR A 244 -9.99 -10.17 -28.40
CA THR A 244 -9.61 -10.52 -27.04
C THR A 244 -8.99 -9.34 -26.31
N ALA A 245 -9.32 -9.19 -25.03
CA ALA A 245 -8.61 -8.35 -24.08
C ALA A 245 -7.86 -9.20 -23.05
N LEU A 246 -6.60 -8.87 -22.82
CA LEU A 246 -5.79 -9.37 -21.71
C LEU A 246 -5.91 -8.37 -20.57
N PHE A 247 -6.54 -8.77 -19.46
CA PHE A 247 -6.68 -7.92 -18.28
C PHE A 247 -5.79 -8.43 -17.15
N PHE A 248 -4.77 -7.66 -16.81
CA PHE A 248 -3.80 -8.00 -15.78
C PHE A 248 -4.21 -7.42 -14.44
N SER A 249 -3.96 -8.18 -13.37
CA SER A 249 -4.20 -7.72 -11.99
C SER A 249 -3.26 -6.62 -11.54
N THR A 250 -2.18 -6.33 -12.29
CA THR A 250 -1.24 -5.23 -12.04
C THR A 250 -0.77 -4.58 -13.34
N ASP A 251 -0.45 -3.29 -13.30
CA ASP A 251 0.06 -2.54 -14.44
C ASP A 251 1.47 -2.99 -14.87
N VAL A 252 2.29 -3.43 -13.91
CA VAL A 252 3.63 -3.98 -14.18
C VAL A 252 3.56 -5.16 -15.14
N ASN A 253 2.69 -6.13 -14.87
CA ASN A 253 2.53 -7.32 -15.72
C ASN A 253 1.91 -6.94 -17.08
N ALA A 254 0.98 -5.98 -17.10
CA ALA A 254 0.39 -5.48 -18.34
C ALA A 254 1.46 -4.80 -19.22
N ALA A 255 2.33 -3.98 -18.64
CA ALA A 255 3.43 -3.33 -19.34
C ALA A 255 4.47 -4.34 -19.86
N GLU A 256 4.78 -5.38 -19.08
CA GLU A 256 5.63 -6.50 -19.54
C GLU A 256 5.02 -7.17 -20.79
N MET A 257 3.70 -7.44 -20.76
CA MET A 257 2.99 -8.04 -21.89
C MET A 257 3.00 -7.11 -23.13
N ILE A 258 2.74 -5.82 -22.98
CA ILE A 258 2.80 -4.87 -24.10
C ILE A 258 4.21 -4.87 -24.71
N SER A 259 5.24 -4.84 -23.88
CA SER A 259 6.64 -4.93 -24.35
C SER A 259 6.91 -6.25 -25.10
N PHE A 260 6.40 -7.37 -24.61
CA PHE A 260 6.51 -8.67 -25.28
C PHE A 260 5.78 -8.68 -26.64
N LEU A 261 4.53 -8.18 -26.68
CA LEU A 261 3.74 -8.11 -27.92
C LEU A 261 4.45 -7.26 -29.00
N HIS A 262 5.02 -6.11 -28.61
CA HIS A 262 5.77 -5.25 -29.54
C HIS A 262 6.99 -5.96 -30.11
N ARG A 263 7.76 -6.71 -29.29
CA ARG A 263 8.91 -7.49 -29.78
C ARG A 263 8.50 -8.60 -30.76
N ASN A 264 7.24 -9.05 -30.68
CA ASN A 264 6.65 -10.02 -31.61
C ASN A 264 5.82 -9.36 -32.73
N HIS A 265 6.01 -8.05 -32.95
CA HIS A 265 5.36 -7.28 -34.00
C HIS A 265 3.82 -7.26 -33.94
N VAL A 266 3.24 -7.53 -32.77
CA VAL A 266 1.77 -7.45 -32.53
C VAL A 266 1.40 -6.04 -32.15
N LYS A 267 0.37 -5.50 -32.80
CA LYS A 267 -0.11 -4.14 -32.56
C LYS A 267 -1.15 -4.12 -31.42
N VAL A 268 -0.88 -3.29 -30.42
CA VAL A 268 -1.79 -2.97 -29.33
C VAL A 268 -2.28 -1.53 -29.55
N PRO A 269 -3.59 -1.25 -29.61
CA PRO A 269 -4.71 -2.14 -29.33
C PRO A 269 -5.33 -2.84 -30.55
N GLU A 270 -4.84 -2.61 -31.78
CA GLU A 270 -5.52 -2.99 -33.03
C GLU A 270 -5.76 -4.51 -33.13
N GLU A 271 -4.79 -5.33 -32.74
CA GLU A 271 -4.85 -6.79 -32.85
C GLU A 271 -5.21 -7.48 -31.53
N ILE A 272 -4.89 -6.85 -30.41
CA ILE A 272 -5.22 -7.35 -29.07
C ILE A 272 -5.28 -6.18 -28.07
N SER A 273 -6.29 -6.15 -27.24
CA SER A 273 -6.41 -5.15 -26.16
C SER A 273 -5.67 -5.60 -24.92
N VAL A 274 -5.04 -4.65 -24.20
CA VAL A 274 -4.40 -4.90 -22.92
C VAL A 274 -4.91 -3.89 -21.89
N ALA A 275 -5.27 -4.39 -20.70
CA ALA A 275 -5.72 -3.55 -19.59
C ALA A 275 -4.99 -3.96 -18.31
N GLY A 276 -4.86 -3.04 -17.36
CA GLY A 276 -4.18 -3.25 -16.10
C GLY A 276 -4.99 -2.81 -14.88
N MET A 277 -4.31 -2.79 -13.74
CA MET A 277 -4.82 -2.30 -12.47
C MET A 277 -3.67 -1.68 -11.67
N ASP A 278 -3.94 -0.62 -10.94
CA ASP A 278 -3.19 0.20 -9.98
C ASP A 278 -3.08 1.67 -10.41
N ASP A 279 -2.97 1.97 -11.72
CA ASP A 279 -2.62 3.26 -12.32
C ASP A 279 -1.26 3.77 -11.81
N ASP A 280 -0.29 2.87 -11.85
CA ASP A 280 1.08 3.19 -11.48
C ASP A 280 1.86 3.88 -12.62
N ILE A 281 3.17 4.15 -12.39
CA ILE A 281 4.02 4.85 -13.35
C ILE A 281 4.09 4.10 -14.69
N PHE A 282 4.05 2.76 -14.69
CA PHE A 282 4.13 1.97 -15.92
C PHE A 282 2.92 2.18 -16.82
N ALA A 283 1.73 2.40 -16.25
CA ALA A 283 0.53 2.71 -17.05
C ALA A 283 0.69 3.97 -17.89
N SER A 284 1.47 4.92 -17.42
CA SER A 284 1.69 6.23 -18.07
C SER A 284 2.83 6.24 -19.08
N ILE A 285 3.88 5.40 -18.88
CA ILE A 285 5.11 5.45 -19.68
C ILE A 285 5.18 4.37 -20.75
N VAL A 286 4.43 3.26 -20.61
CA VAL A 286 4.36 2.23 -21.66
C VAL A 286 3.67 2.78 -22.90
N TYR A 287 4.06 2.30 -24.08
CA TYR A 287 3.39 2.67 -25.33
C TYR A 287 2.76 1.44 -26.00
N PRO A 288 1.46 1.51 -26.36
CA PRO A 288 0.49 2.57 -26.04
C PRO A 288 0.26 2.69 -24.53
N ARG A 289 -0.16 3.90 -24.05
CA ARG A 289 -0.43 4.12 -22.63
C ARG A 289 -1.56 3.20 -22.17
N LEU A 290 -1.38 2.61 -20.98
CA LEU A 290 -2.23 1.54 -20.48
C LEU A 290 -3.55 2.05 -19.90
N THR A 291 -4.67 1.53 -20.41
CA THR A 291 -5.99 1.63 -19.78
C THR A 291 -5.98 0.76 -18.51
N THR A 292 -6.35 1.34 -17.38
CA THR A 292 -6.20 0.70 -16.06
C THR A 292 -7.28 1.14 -15.08
N ILE A 293 -7.34 0.49 -13.94
CA ILE A 293 -8.13 0.94 -12.78
C ILE A 293 -7.19 1.60 -11.79
N ARG A 294 -7.42 2.87 -11.45
CA ARG A 294 -6.68 3.58 -10.41
C ARG A 294 -7.08 3.09 -9.04
N VAL A 295 -6.08 2.71 -8.24
CA VAL A 295 -6.18 2.47 -6.81
C VAL A 295 -5.66 3.70 -6.07
N ASN A 296 -6.43 4.26 -5.15
CA ASN A 296 -6.03 5.46 -4.41
C ASN A 296 -5.12 5.12 -3.23
N VAL A 297 -3.82 4.97 -3.51
CA VAL A 297 -2.80 4.62 -2.53
C VAL A 297 -2.65 5.69 -1.44
N GLU A 298 -2.78 6.98 -1.80
CA GLU A 298 -2.69 8.09 -0.85
C GLU A 298 -3.84 8.05 0.16
N GLU A 299 -5.08 7.85 -0.30
CA GLU A 299 -6.26 7.72 0.57
C GLU A 299 -6.13 6.51 1.51
N LYS A 300 -5.62 5.37 1.02
CA LYS A 300 -5.33 4.21 1.87
C LYS A 300 -4.34 4.54 2.98
N ALA A 301 -3.22 5.17 2.64
CA ALA A 301 -2.19 5.55 3.59
C ALA A 301 -2.73 6.55 4.62
N GLN A 302 -3.47 7.57 4.18
CA GLN A 302 -4.09 8.57 5.07
C GLN A 302 -5.06 7.91 6.05
N THR A 303 -5.95 7.05 5.54
CA THR A 303 -6.93 6.33 6.37
C THR A 303 -6.23 5.44 7.41
N ALA A 304 -5.18 4.71 7.00
CA ALA A 304 -4.41 3.86 7.91
C ALA A 304 -3.74 4.66 9.03
N VAL A 305 -3.10 5.79 8.69
CA VAL A 305 -2.45 6.67 9.67
C VAL A 305 -3.48 7.28 10.62
N ASP A 306 -4.61 7.78 10.11
CA ASP A 306 -5.65 8.39 10.94
C ASP A 306 -6.23 7.39 11.96
N ILE A 307 -6.49 6.17 11.53
CA ILE A 307 -6.97 5.09 12.41
C ILE A 307 -5.90 4.76 13.45
N LEU A 308 -4.66 4.51 13.04
CA LEU A 308 -3.59 4.15 13.95
C LEU A 308 -3.36 5.23 15.02
N LEU A 309 -3.35 6.51 14.63
CA LEU A 309 -3.17 7.63 15.56
C LEU A 309 -4.35 7.78 16.52
N LYS A 310 -5.59 7.46 16.10
CA LYS A 310 -6.74 7.39 17.02
C LYS A 310 -6.54 6.30 18.05
N LEU A 311 -6.14 5.10 17.64
CA LEU A 311 -5.89 3.96 18.53
C LEU A 311 -4.76 4.24 19.53
N ILE A 312 -3.63 4.80 19.08
CA ILE A 312 -2.52 5.20 19.96
C ILE A 312 -2.96 6.21 21.03
N ARG A 313 -3.93 7.08 20.70
CA ARG A 313 -4.51 8.08 21.63
C ARG A 313 -5.64 7.53 22.51
N GLY A 314 -5.92 6.22 22.44
CA GLY A 314 -7.03 5.57 23.16
C GLY A 314 -8.41 6.03 22.71
N ARG A 315 -8.55 6.51 21.46
CA ARG A 315 -9.84 6.95 20.92
C ARG A 315 -10.54 5.80 20.22
N ASN A 316 -11.85 5.79 20.29
CA ASN A 316 -12.68 4.79 19.60
C ASN A 316 -12.63 4.98 18.07
N VAL A 317 -12.69 3.86 17.35
CA VAL A 317 -12.78 3.79 15.89
C VAL A 317 -14.06 3.03 15.54
N GLU A 318 -14.94 3.66 14.75
CA GLU A 318 -16.31 3.20 14.54
C GLU A 318 -16.42 1.95 13.66
N LYS A 319 -15.49 1.77 12.73
CA LYS A 319 -15.51 0.68 11.75
C LYS A 319 -14.18 -0.07 11.75
N ASN A 320 -14.25 -1.37 11.50
CA ASN A 320 -13.08 -2.22 11.40
C ASN A 320 -12.59 -2.37 9.95
N VAL A 321 -13.47 -2.21 8.96
CA VAL A 321 -13.12 -2.33 7.54
C VAL A 321 -13.44 -1.02 6.81
N TYR A 322 -12.42 -0.47 6.16
CA TYR A 322 -12.49 0.72 5.32
C TYR A 322 -12.15 0.35 3.87
N LYS A 323 -12.99 0.78 2.94
CA LYS A 323 -12.77 0.55 1.51
C LYS A 323 -12.55 1.88 0.81
N THR A 324 -11.43 2.01 0.11
CA THR A 324 -11.15 3.16 -0.75
C THR A 324 -11.72 2.91 -2.15
N SER A 325 -12.22 3.96 -2.77
CA SER A 325 -12.78 3.90 -4.11
C SER A 325 -11.70 3.62 -5.16
N VAL A 326 -12.13 3.05 -6.27
CA VAL A 326 -11.31 2.84 -7.47
C VAL A 326 -11.92 3.59 -8.66
N LYS A 327 -11.15 3.81 -9.72
CA LYS A 327 -11.61 4.57 -10.89
C LYS A 327 -10.99 4.04 -12.17
N LEU A 328 -11.81 3.81 -13.19
CA LEU A 328 -11.33 3.53 -14.54
C LEU A 328 -10.59 4.75 -15.13
N ILE A 329 -9.42 4.49 -15.68
CA ILE A 329 -8.60 5.45 -16.42
C ILE A 329 -8.41 4.92 -17.82
N GLU A 330 -9.19 5.48 -18.73
CA GLU A 330 -9.13 5.12 -20.15
C GLU A 330 -7.91 5.74 -20.80
N ARG A 331 -7.18 4.93 -21.58
CA ARG A 331 -6.01 5.33 -22.38
C ARG A 331 -6.02 4.61 -23.73
N GLU A 332 -4.86 4.31 -24.30
CA GLU A 332 -4.72 3.88 -25.69
C GLU A 332 -4.67 2.37 -25.90
N SER A 333 -4.45 1.57 -24.82
CA SER A 333 -4.17 0.13 -24.94
C SER A 333 -5.38 -0.77 -25.14
N VAL A 334 -6.59 -0.20 -25.18
CA VAL A 334 -7.84 -0.92 -25.47
C VAL A 334 -8.44 -0.37 -26.77
N LYS A 335 -8.81 -1.28 -27.69
CA LYS A 335 -9.44 -0.92 -28.97
C LYS A 335 -10.82 -0.32 -28.73
N ILE A 336 -11.02 0.89 -29.18
CA ILE A 336 -12.30 1.57 -29.09
C ILE A 336 -13.20 1.08 -30.21
N LYS A 337 -14.41 0.66 -29.88
CA LYS A 337 -15.43 0.31 -30.86
C LYS A 337 -15.80 1.54 -31.71
N SER A 338 -15.54 1.49 -33.00
CA SER A 338 -16.01 2.51 -33.91
C SER A 338 -17.53 2.57 -33.81
N LEU A 339 -18.06 3.72 -33.40
CA LEU A 339 -19.49 4.01 -33.61
C LEU A 339 -19.71 4.00 -35.12
N ASN A 340 -20.32 2.93 -35.65
CA ASN A 340 -20.81 2.97 -37.03
C ASN A 340 -21.80 4.12 -37.10
N THR A 341 -21.35 5.22 -37.72
CA THR A 341 -22.18 6.34 -38.15
C THR A 341 -23.14 5.88 -39.24
#